data_b729d84166aba25cdcfc5ef40fc0c782
#
_entry.id   b729d84166aba25cdcfc5ef40fc0c782
#
_cell.length_a   1.000
_cell.length_b   1.000
_cell.length_c   1.000
_cell.angle_alpha   90.00
_cell.angle_beta   90.00
_cell.angle_gamma   90.00
#
_symmetry.space_group_name_H-M   'P 1'
#
loop_
_entity.id
_entity.type
_entity.pdbx_description
1 polymer ?
#
loop_
_entity_poly.entity_id
_entity_poly.type
_entity_poly.pdbx_seq_one_letter_code
_entity_poly.pdbx_strand_id
1 'polypeptide(L)'
;MTKVSRRHFIATAAFSAAAVRLRAQSRRKTPVTLDIAAEATGPHMPADFVGLSYEVQQLADPNFFSAQNAGLIRAFNSLSSRGVLRLGGNTSEFAWWKPTPDTPEPEHPHIREVEGEPKASYYAVTSEAVRNLAAFLKASGWTCIYGIGMGTNTPERAAQEAEFAAKTLGASLQYFQIGNEVELFSRHLRDPQTWSAKTYLDEWLTLARAIVARVPKAKLGLPDVASDFSWLTRIADLWGAIENPPHVTTLTHHYYFGGPATDPDVNIHNLLKPETMAKVQRTADTATSAAAKMGIRVRMTEGNTCYRGGKPGVSDVFAAALRSADYSLLLASNNYSGINLHGGTGKSVANSVGGVLPGDVMLKDQGETSEQIAAHPHPFYTPVTTFGSNYLLEPVAYGLKLAGSLCGGSFLRADLTSKLQKVGVNATAYAAKLESGQTSVIVLNKDAENDLALRLNFDDGKTGSVEIECLRASTIDSREVHLTRSAKPDHLRDGKFTVLVPHASGLRVTVS
;
A
#
# COMPACT_ATOMS: atom_id res chain seq x y z
N MET A 1 17.63 -12.06 -57.10
CA MET A 1 17.60 -10.65 -57.57
C MET A 1 16.19 -10.33 -57.99
N THR A 2 15.45 -9.55 -57.26
CA THR A 2 14.42 -8.63 -57.79
C THR A 2 13.96 -7.71 -56.65
N LYS A 3 14.24 -6.44 -56.80
CA LYS A 3 13.83 -5.32 -55.95
C LYS A 3 12.33 -5.12 -56.09
N VAL A 4 11.59 -5.00 -54.96
CA VAL A 4 10.25 -4.45 -54.98
C VAL A 4 10.26 -3.11 -54.27
N SER A 5 9.86 -2.12 -55.03
CA SER A 5 9.81 -0.70 -54.74
C SER A 5 8.67 -0.33 -53.83
N ARG A 6 8.92 0.64 -52.93
CA ARG A 6 7.91 1.40 -52.18
C ARG A 6 7.06 2.18 -53.20
N ARG A 7 5.74 2.03 -53.12
CA ARG A 7 4.78 3.01 -53.69
C ARG A 7 3.65 3.28 -52.72
N HIS A 8 3.51 4.54 -52.41
CA HIS A 8 2.49 5.21 -51.68
C HIS A 8 1.09 4.90 -52.19
N PHE A 9 0.17 4.60 -51.30
CA PHE A 9 -1.25 4.75 -51.54
C PHE A 9 -1.77 5.91 -50.67
N ILE A 10 -1.96 7.08 -51.30
CA ILE A 10 -2.69 8.22 -50.74
C ILE A 10 -4.15 7.99 -51.16
N ALA A 11 -4.97 7.55 -50.21
CA ALA A 11 -6.44 7.57 -50.38
C ALA A 11 -6.94 8.87 -49.78
N THR A 12 -7.33 9.82 -50.61
CA THR A 12 -8.01 11.06 -50.24
C THR A 12 -9.45 10.72 -49.90
N ALA A 13 -9.75 10.55 -48.62
CA ALA A 13 -11.12 10.52 -48.13
C ALA A 13 -11.51 11.95 -47.71
N ALA A 14 -12.35 12.58 -48.53
CA ALA A 14 -13.01 13.82 -48.15
C ALA A 14 -13.97 13.56 -46.99
N PHE A 15 -13.57 13.85 -45.79
CA PHE A 15 -14.48 13.90 -44.62
C PHE A 15 -15.16 15.25 -44.61
N SER A 16 -16.45 15.26 -44.82
CA SER A 16 -17.34 16.38 -44.53
C SER A 16 -17.21 16.75 -43.07
N ALA A 17 -16.63 17.91 -42.79
CA ALA A 17 -16.54 18.50 -41.46
C ALA A 17 -17.95 18.92 -41.01
N ALA A 18 -18.75 18.00 -40.52
CA ALA A 18 -19.83 18.31 -39.59
C ALA A 18 -19.18 18.77 -38.28
N ALA A 19 -19.03 20.08 -38.13
CA ALA A 19 -18.61 20.68 -36.88
C ALA A 19 -19.67 20.38 -35.82
N VAL A 20 -19.55 19.26 -35.12
CA VAL A 20 -20.18 19.04 -33.85
C VAL A 20 -19.49 20.01 -32.91
N ARG A 21 -20.10 21.17 -32.73
CA ARG A 21 -19.79 22.06 -31.60
C ARG A 21 -20.16 21.28 -30.34
N LEU A 22 -19.24 20.49 -29.82
CA LEU A 22 -19.25 20.12 -28.41
C LEU A 22 -19.23 21.47 -27.67
N ARG A 23 -20.39 21.90 -27.20
CA ARG A 23 -20.47 22.90 -26.16
C ARG A 23 -19.65 22.30 -25.00
N ALA A 24 -18.45 22.79 -24.80
CA ALA A 24 -17.78 22.64 -23.53
C ALA A 24 -18.75 23.24 -22.51
N GLN A 25 -19.54 22.40 -21.85
CA GLN A 25 -20.30 22.84 -20.68
C GLN A 25 -19.25 23.40 -19.75
N SER A 26 -19.37 24.70 -19.42
CA SER A 26 -18.48 25.33 -18.45
C SER A 26 -18.63 24.54 -17.15
N ARG A 27 -17.63 23.75 -16.83
CA ARG A 27 -17.64 22.92 -15.62
C ARG A 27 -17.88 23.81 -14.42
N ARG A 28 -18.67 23.33 -13.47
CA ARG A 28 -18.98 24.09 -12.27
C ARG A 28 -17.71 24.28 -11.46
N LYS A 29 -17.35 25.53 -11.20
CA LYS A 29 -16.26 25.92 -10.30
C LYS A 29 -16.87 26.22 -8.95
N THR A 30 -16.65 25.33 -7.97
CA THR A 30 -17.14 25.51 -6.62
C THR A 30 -16.11 26.27 -5.80
N PRO A 31 -16.40 27.50 -5.32
CA PRO A 31 -15.49 28.25 -4.48
C PRO A 31 -15.46 27.66 -3.08
N VAL A 32 -14.26 27.52 -2.52
CA VAL A 32 -14.05 27.10 -1.14
C VAL A 32 -12.83 27.78 -0.54
N THR A 33 -12.91 28.15 0.73
CA THR A 33 -11.78 28.68 1.49
C THR A 33 -11.39 27.69 2.57
N LEU A 34 -10.09 27.37 2.63
CA LEU A 34 -9.49 26.58 3.69
C LEU A 34 -8.55 27.47 4.50
N ASP A 35 -8.80 27.56 5.81
CA ASP A 35 -7.93 28.27 6.74
C ASP A 35 -6.88 27.26 7.25
N ILE A 36 -5.61 27.59 7.07
CA ILE A 36 -4.46 26.74 7.37
C ILE A 36 -3.80 27.29 8.63
N ALA A 37 -3.90 26.51 9.72
CA ALA A 37 -3.32 26.87 11.01
C ALA A 37 -1.79 27.06 10.92
N ALA A 38 -1.23 27.94 11.72
CA ALA A 38 0.21 28.18 11.80
C ALA A 38 0.95 27.05 12.52
N GLU A 39 0.29 26.41 13.51
CA GLU A 39 0.88 25.40 14.39
C GLU A 39 0.40 23.99 14.06
N ALA A 40 1.32 23.04 14.14
CA ALA A 40 1.05 21.61 13.97
C ALA A 40 0.77 20.98 15.35
N THR A 41 -0.48 20.58 15.58
CA THR A 41 -0.93 19.90 16.81
C THR A 41 -1.43 18.48 16.56
N GLY A 42 -1.38 18.03 15.32
CA GLY A 42 -1.74 16.68 14.91
C GLY A 42 -0.57 15.69 14.96
N PRO A 43 -0.80 14.44 14.55
CA PRO A 43 0.21 13.40 14.54
C PRO A 43 1.41 13.74 13.65
N HIS A 44 2.58 13.23 14.02
CA HIS A 44 3.78 13.25 13.20
C HIS A 44 3.77 12.06 12.23
N MET A 45 3.95 12.32 10.93
CA MET A 45 4.08 11.28 9.90
C MET A 45 5.53 10.81 9.83
N PRO A 46 5.84 9.55 10.16
CA PRO A 46 7.22 9.06 10.15
C PRO A 46 7.89 9.21 8.78
N ALA A 47 9.21 9.41 8.77
CA ALA A 47 9.99 9.55 7.54
C ALA A 47 9.97 8.28 6.66
N ASP A 48 9.72 7.11 7.26
CA ASP A 48 9.59 5.79 6.63
C ASP A 48 8.13 5.29 6.58
N PHE A 49 7.17 6.21 6.59
CA PHE A 49 5.74 5.88 6.54
C PHE A 49 5.37 5.05 5.31
N VAL A 50 5.95 5.40 4.15
CA VAL A 50 5.73 4.71 2.87
C VAL A 50 6.26 3.29 2.91
N GLY A 51 5.48 2.32 2.46
CA GLY A 51 5.92 0.94 2.39
C GLY A 51 5.25 0.14 1.28
N LEU A 52 5.87 -0.99 0.98
CA LEU A 52 5.38 -2.00 0.05
C LEU A 52 5.30 -3.35 0.78
N SER A 53 4.29 -4.14 0.45
CA SER A 53 4.13 -5.52 0.95
C SER A 53 4.29 -6.51 -0.19
N TYR A 54 5.07 -7.55 0.04
CA TYR A 54 5.32 -8.65 -0.89
C TYR A 54 5.12 -9.98 -0.18
N GLU A 55 4.69 -10.99 -0.94
CA GLU A 55 4.64 -12.37 -0.46
C GLU A 55 6.04 -12.86 -0.03
N VAL A 56 6.14 -13.58 1.09
CA VAL A 56 7.41 -14.22 1.51
C VAL A 56 7.93 -15.15 0.41
N GLN A 57 7.05 -15.76 -0.38
CA GLN A 57 7.43 -16.61 -1.50
C GLN A 57 8.36 -15.92 -2.50
N GLN A 58 8.42 -14.60 -2.50
CA GLN A 58 9.38 -13.85 -3.33
C GLN A 58 10.84 -14.16 -2.98
N LEU A 59 11.10 -14.63 -1.73
CA LEU A 59 12.42 -15.09 -1.29
C LEU A 59 12.80 -16.48 -1.83
N ALA A 60 11.88 -17.22 -2.45
CA ALA A 60 12.22 -18.47 -3.15
C ALA A 60 13.14 -18.22 -4.35
N ASP A 61 13.10 -17.01 -4.94
CA ASP A 61 14.14 -16.52 -5.84
C ASP A 61 15.13 -15.63 -5.06
N PRO A 62 16.31 -16.12 -4.70
CA PRO A 62 17.28 -15.35 -3.93
C PRO A 62 17.82 -14.11 -4.67
N ASN A 63 17.62 -14.01 -5.99
CA ASN A 63 18.08 -12.87 -6.79
C ASN A 63 17.05 -11.75 -6.89
N PHE A 64 15.80 -11.99 -6.53
CA PHE A 64 14.76 -10.97 -6.64
C PHE A 64 15.05 -9.76 -5.74
N PHE A 65 15.16 -9.97 -4.43
CA PHE A 65 15.64 -8.94 -3.50
C PHE A 65 17.15 -9.07 -3.34
N SER A 66 17.89 -8.53 -4.29
CA SER A 66 19.36 -8.55 -4.26
C SER A 66 19.94 -7.20 -4.69
N ALA A 67 21.17 -6.90 -4.29
CA ALA A 67 21.88 -5.70 -4.73
C ALA A 67 22.14 -5.67 -6.23
N GLN A 68 22.11 -6.82 -6.91
CA GLN A 68 22.23 -6.94 -8.36
C GLN A 68 20.96 -6.54 -9.10
N ASN A 69 19.81 -6.57 -8.44
CA ASN A 69 18.54 -6.12 -9.01
C ASN A 69 18.41 -4.59 -8.97
N ALA A 70 19.31 -3.91 -9.68
CA ALA A 70 19.39 -2.45 -9.73
C ALA A 70 18.09 -1.80 -10.26
N GLY A 71 17.32 -2.51 -11.08
CA GLY A 71 16.03 -2.05 -11.59
C GLY A 71 15.01 -1.89 -10.46
N LEU A 72 14.86 -2.90 -9.63
CA LEU A 72 13.94 -2.89 -8.48
C LEU A 72 14.38 -1.84 -7.43
N ILE A 73 15.69 -1.73 -7.16
CA ILE A 73 16.23 -0.70 -6.27
C ILE A 73 15.87 0.70 -6.76
N ARG A 74 16.02 0.98 -8.06
CA ARG A 74 15.61 2.28 -8.63
C ARG A 74 14.11 2.53 -8.50
N ALA A 75 13.26 1.52 -8.71
CA ALA A 75 11.82 1.65 -8.54
C ALA A 75 11.45 2.00 -7.09
N PHE A 76 12.03 1.31 -6.12
CA PHE A 76 11.85 1.60 -4.69
C PHE A 76 12.30 3.02 -4.35
N ASN A 77 13.48 3.43 -4.77
CA ASN A 77 14.01 4.77 -4.52
C ASN A 77 13.23 5.88 -5.25
N SER A 78 12.62 5.58 -6.39
CA SER A 78 11.76 6.53 -7.09
C SER A 78 10.41 6.73 -6.39
N LEU A 79 9.96 5.74 -5.61
CA LEU A 79 8.78 5.84 -4.76
C LEU A 79 9.09 6.62 -3.47
N SER A 80 10.12 6.22 -2.76
CA SER A 80 10.61 6.90 -1.54
C SER A 80 12.08 6.59 -1.30
N SER A 81 12.85 7.60 -0.85
CA SER A 81 14.24 7.41 -0.43
C SER A 81 14.38 6.64 0.89
N ARG A 82 13.30 6.55 1.66
CA ARG A 82 13.16 5.77 2.88
C ARG A 82 11.80 5.11 2.86
N GLY A 83 11.75 3.83 3.12
CA GLY A 83 10.50 3.10 3.16
C GLY A 83 10.64 1.77 3.88
N VAL A 84 9.54 1.06 4.00
CA VAL A 84 9.49 -0.23 4.68
C VAL A 84 9.00 -1.30 3.72
N LEU A 85 9.83 -2.30 3.48
CA LEU A 85 9.44 -3.53 2.82
C LEU A 85 8.84 -4.48 3.86
N ARG A 86 7.58 -4.86 3.70
CA ARG A 86 6.98 -5.94 4.46
C ARG A 86 7.02 -7.21 3.61
N LEU A 87 7.63 -8.25 4.15
CA LEU A 87 7.52 -9.62 3.64
C LEU A 87 6.49 -10.38 4.48
N GLY A 88 5.46 -10.90 3.85
CA GLY A 88 4.34 -11.57 4.51
C GLY A 88 3.45 -12.26 3.47
N GLY A 89 2.14 -12.01 3.53
CA GLY A 89 1.15 -12.61 2.63
C GLY A 89 0.83 -14.06 2.97
N ASN A 90 -0.22 -14.62 2.35
CA ASN A 90 -0.69 -15.97 2.65
C ASN A 90 0.35 -17.05 2.38
N THR A 91 1.29 -16.81 1.45
CA THR A 91 2.35 -17.77 1.17
C THR A 91 3.36 -17.90 2.30
N SER A 92 3.44 -16.95 3.25
CA SER A 92 4.32 -17.05 4.42
C SER A 92 4.04 -18.29 5.24
N GLU A 93 2.79 -18.76 5.25
CA GLU A 93 2.37 -19.93 6.02
C GLU A 93 2.88 -21.26 5.47
N PHE A 94 3.50 -21.26 4.28
CA PHE A 94 4.06 -22.43 3.60
C PHE A 94 5.58 -22.33 3.40
N ALA A 95 6.22 -21.32 3.98
CA ALA A 95 7.67 -21.16 3.95
C ALA A 95 8.34 -22.09 4.98
N TRP A 96 9.48 -22.67 4.60
CA TRP A 96 10.32 -23.36 5.55
C TRP A 96 11.77 -22.88 5.49
N TRP A 97 12.42 -22.83 6.64
CA TRP A 97 13.78 -22.33 6.77
C TRP A 97 14.81 -23.34 6.30
N LYS A 98 15.66 -22.96 5.35
CA LYS A 98 16.76 -23.74 4.79
C LYS A 98 18.10 -23.05 5.06
N PRO A 99 18.74 -23.28 6.23
CA PRO A 99 20.02 -22.64 6.61
C PRO A 99 21.19 -23.04 5.72
N THR A 100 21.23 -24.28 5.23
CA THR A 100 22.31 -24.80 4.36
C THR A 100 21.73 -25.52 3.15
N PRO A 101 22.52 -25.66 2.04
CA PRO A 101 22.07 -26.41 0.86
C PRO A 101 21.62 -27.85 1.16
N ASP A 102 22.26 -28.50 2.13
CA ASP A 102 22.02 -29.90 2.49
C ASP A 102 20.88 -30.08 3.50
N THR A 103 20.29 -28.98 3.99
CA THR A 103 19.14 -29.07 4.91
C THR A 103 17.95 -29.71 4.18
N PRO A 104 17.46 -30.89 4.64
CA PRO A 104 16.33 -31.55 4.01
C PRO A 104 15.04 -30.75 4.24
N GLU A 105 14.11 -30.88 3.30
CA GLU A 105 12.75 -30.38 3.49
C GLU A 105 12.09 -31.12 4.66
N PRO A 106 11.48 -30.38 5.61
CA PRO A 106 10.81 -31.00 6.75
C PRO A 106 9.50 -31.68 6.31
N GLU A 107 9.02 -32.57 7.12
CA GLU A 107 7.64 -33.06 7.01
C GLU A 107 6.66 -31.89 7.24
N HIS A 108 5.65 -31.80 6.40
CA HIS A 108 4.65 -30.73 6.44
C HIS A 108 3.30 -31.27 6.94
N PRO A 109 2.56 -30.47 7.71
CA PRO A 109 1.23 -30.84 8.14
C PRO A 109 0.27 -30.92 6.95
N HIS A 110 -0.68 -31.85 7.02
CA HIS A 110 -1.79 -31.86 6.08
C HIS A 110 -2.71 -30.66 6.34
N ILE A 111 -3.03 -29.93 5.29
CA ILE A 111 -3.97 -28.81 5.37
C ILE A 111 -5.20 -29.11 4.51
N ARG A 112 -6.34 -28.51 4.90
CA ARG A 112 -7.57 -28.63 4.12
C ARG A 112 -7.48 -27.75 2.88
N GLU A 113 -7.70 -28.31 1.70
CA GLU A 113 -7.81 -27.51 0.47
C GLU A 113 -9.16 -26.79 0.43
N VAL A 114 -9.12 -25.48 0.17
CA VAL A 114 -10.29 -24.62 0.06
C VAL A 114 -10.12 -23.74 -1.17
N GLU A 115 -11.18 -23.59 -1.95
CA GLU A 115 -11.16 -22.75 -3.15
C GLU A 115 -10.86 -21.28 -2.80
N GLY A 116 -9.90 -20.70 -3.53
CA GLY A 116 -9.48 -19.33 -3.33
C GLY A 116 -8.55 -19.07 -2.14
N GLU A 117 -8.23 -20.08 -1.36
CA GLU A 117 -7.16 -20.08 -0.36
C GLU A 117 -5.87 -20.65 -0.98
N PRO A 118 -4.68 -20.31 -0.45
CA PRO A 118 -3.43 -20.84 -0.98
C PRO A 118 -3.39 -22.35 -0.91
N LYS A 119 -2.93 -22.99 -1.98
CA LYS A 119 -2.62 -24.41 -1.96
C LYS A 119 -1.38 -24.65 -1.12
N ALA A 120 -1.26 -25.84 -0.52
CA ALA A 120 -0.07 -26.27 0.21
C ALA A 120 1.15 -26.40 -0.72
N SER A 121 1.65 -25.28 -1.19
CA SER A 121 2.85 -25.19 -2.03
C SER A 121 4.02 -24.74 -1.18
N TYR A 122 4.67 -25.71 -0.53
CA TYR A 122 5.81 -25.44 0.34
C TYR A 122 7.03 -25.01 -0.45
N TYR A 123 7.81 -24.10 0.10
CA TYR A 123 9.02 -23.58 -0.51
C TYR A 123 10.06 -23.19 0.55
N ALA A 124 11.33 -23.30 0.16
CA ALA A 124 12.45 -22.96 1.02
C ALA A 124 12.73 -21.44 1.03
N VAL A 125 12.93 -20.88 2.22
CA VAL A 125 13.63 -19.60 2.41
C VAL A 125 15.06 -19.94 2.80
N THR A 126 16.02 -19.55 1.95
CA THR A 126 17.43 -19.90 2.12
C THR A 126 18.22 -18.82 2.85
N SER A 127 19.32 -19.22 3.50
CA SER A 127 20.27 -18.25 4.08
C SER A 127 20.86 -17.29 3.02
N GLU A 128 20.97 -17.72 1.77
CA GLU A 128 21.38 -16.88 0.65
C GLU A 128 20.34 -15.79 0.35
N ALA A 129 19.06 -16.14 0.28
CA ALA A 129 18.00 -15.18 0.05
C ALA A 129 17.96 -14.08 1.12
N VAL A 130 18.16 -14.45 2.40
CA VAL A 130 18.19 -13.47 3.50
C VAL A 130 19.45 -12.58 3.42
N ARG A 131 20.62 -13.11 3.03
CA ARG A 131 21.81 -12.29 2.79
C ARG A 131 21.62 -11.32 1.62
N ASN A 132 21.00 -11.77 0.54
CA ASN A 132 20.71 -10.93 -0.62
C ASN A 132 19.69 -9.85 -0.29
N LEU A 133 18.65 -10.18 0.50
CA LEU A 133 17.71 -9.20 1.04
C LEU A 133 18.42 -8.11 1.85
N ALA A 134 19.36 -8.48 2.73
CA ALA A 134 20.14 -7.50 3.49
C ALA A 134 20.93 -6.55 2.57
N ALA A 135 21.54 -7.10 1.52
CA ALA A 135 22.27 -6.30 0.53
C ALA A 135 21.32 -5.38 -0.27
N PHE A 136 20.12 -5.84 -0.64
CA PHE A 136 19.08 -5.04 -1.29
C PHE A 136 18.63 -3.87 -0.39
N LEU A 137 18.32 -4.15 0.88
CA LEU A 137 17.89 -3.14 1.84
C LEU A 137 18.97 -2.07 2.07
N LYS A 138 20.22 -2.50 2.18
CA LYS A 138 21.35 -1.57 2.27
C LYS A 138 21.49 -0.69 1.03
N ALA A 139 21.31 -1.25 -0.16
CA ALA A 139 21.42 -0.52 -1.42
C ALA A 139 20.23 0.42 -1.69
N SER A 140 19.03 0.06 -1.26
CA SER A 140 17.83 0.88 -1.41
C SER A 140 17.63 1.91 -0.29
N GLY A 141 18.26 1.74 0.86
CA GLY A 141 18.01 2.55 2.06
C GLY A 141 16.68 2.24 2.76
N TRP A 142 16.02 1.14 2.38
CA TRP A 142 14.78 0.69 2.99
C TRP A 142 15.04 -0.24 4.18
N THR A 143 14.05 -0.35 5.05
CA THR A 143 14.00 -1.29 6.17
C THR A 143 12.99 -2.38 5.91
N CYS A 144 12.95 -3.41 6.77
CA CYS A 144 12.12 -4.59 6.54
C CYS A 144 11.30 -4.97 7.78
N ILE A 145 10.02 -5.31 7.56
CA ILE A 145 9.20 -6.13 8.43
C ILE A 145 9.32 -7.56 7.89
N TYR A 146 9.89 -8.45 8.68
CA TYR A 146 10.17 -9.81 8.25
C TYR A 146 9.09 -10.77 8.76
N GLY A 147 8.30 -11.34 7.84
CA GLY A 147 7.25 -12.31 8.14
C GLY A 147 7.81 -13.69 8.42
N ILE A 148 7.31 -14.29 9.49
CA ILE A 148 7.55 -15.68 9.86
C ILE A 148 6.20 -16.40 9.88
N GLY A 149 6.07 -17.46 9.10
CA GLY A 149 4.86 -18.27 9.07
C GLY A 149 4.54 -18.87 10.42
N MET A 150 3.26 -18.98 10.74
CA MET A 150 2.76 -19.58 11.97
C MET A 150 1.97 -20.85 11.69
N GLY A 151 1.29 -20.91 10.53
CA GLY A 151 0.32 -21.97 10.21
C GLY A 151 0.91 -23.36 10.13
N THR A 152 2.11 -23.49 9.55
CA THR A 152 2.81 -24.79 9.35
C THR A 152 4.20 -24.85 9.97
N ASN A 153 4.61 -23.80 10.67
CA ASN A 153 5.94 -23.69 11.27
C ASN A 153 5.99 -24.33 12.68
N THR A 154 7.21 -24.52 13.18
CA THR A 154 7.44 -24.94 14.56
C THR A 154 8.21 -23.88 15.32
N PRO A 155 8.07 -23.78 16.66
CA PRO A 155 8.79 -22.78 17.45
C PRO A 155 10.31 -22.81 17.23
N GLU A 156 10.89 -24.03 17.09
CA GLU A 156 12.33 -24.20 16.88
C GLU A 156 12.77 -23.68 15.50
N ARG A 157 12.07 -24.00 14.42
CA ARG A 157 12.39 -23.51 13.07
C ARG A 157 12.19 -22.00 12.96
N ALA A 158 11.09 -21.48 13.51
CA ALA A 158 10.82 -20.04 13.55
C ALA A 158 11.95 -19.27 14.28
N ALA A 159 12.42 -19.83 15.41
CA ALA A 159 13.50 -19.22 16.19
C ALA A 159 14.86 -19.27 15.48
N GLN A 160 15.18 -20.36 14.77
CA GLN A 160 16.41 -20.45 13.96
C GLN A 160 16.41 -19.46 12.80
N GLU A 161 15.30 -19.34 12.09
CA GLU A 161 15.13 -18.38 11.00
C GLU A 161 15.25 -16.94 11.52
N ALA A 162 14.54 -16.62 12.61
CA ALA A 162 14.59 -15.30 13.24
C ALA A 162 15.98 -14.93 13.72
N GLU A 163 16.74 -15.85 14.32
CA GLU A 163 18.12 -15.63 14.75
C GLU A 163 19.02 -15.26 13.56
N PHE A 164 18.92 -16.02 12.47
CA PHE A 164 19.71 -15.74 11.28
C PHE A 164 19.30 -14.42 10.63
N ALA A 165 17.99 -14.16 10.49
CA ALA A 165 17.47 -12.93 9.92
C ALA A 165 17.86 -11.71 10.77
N ALA A 166 17.74 -11.76 12.09
CA ALA A 166 18.12 -10.66 12.98
C ALA A 166 19.62 -10.33 12.84
N LYS A 167 20.48 -11.34 12.82
CA LYS A 167 21.94 -11.17 12.66
C LYS A 167 22.29 -10.58 11.29
N THR A 168 21.61 -11.01 10.23
CA THR A 168 21.94 -10.68 8.85
C THR A 168 21.39 -9.31 8.45
N LEU A 169 20.14 -9.00 8.81
CA LEU A 169 19.47 -7.75 8.49
C LEU A 169 19.92 -6.59 9.41
N GLY A 170 20.26 -6.89 10.64
CA GLY A 170 20.75 -5.89 11.61
C GLY A 170 19.80 -4.71 11.77
N ALA A 171 20.30 -3.49 11.57
CA ALA A 171 19.53 -2.26 11.70
C ALA A 171 18.43 -2.09 10.64
N SER A 172 18.47 -2.87 9.54
CA SER A 172 17.41 -2.84 8.53
C SER A 172 16.17 -3.64 8.95
N LEU A 173 16.23 -4.47 9.99
CA LEU A 173 15.09 -5.18 10.54
C LEU A 173 14.32 -4.27 11.50
N GLN A 174 13.05 -3.97 11.18
CA GLN A 174 12.17 -3.23 12.10
C GLN A 174 11.59 -4.13 13.20
N TYR A 175 10.96 -5.22 12.80
CA TYR A 175 10.42 -6.25 13.69
C TYR A 175 10.06 -7.53 12.90
N PHE A 176 9.83 -8.62 13.61
CA PHE A 176 9.26 -9.83 13.06
C PHE A 176 7.73 -9.79 13.14
N GLN A 177 7.07 -10.13 12.06
CA GLN A 177 5.63 -10.37 12.01
C GLN A 177 5.40 -11.88 12.01
N ILE A 178 4.65 -12.40 12.99
CA ILE A 178 4.38 -13.84 13.13
C ILE A 178 2.93 -14.11 12.71
N GLY A 179 2.77 -14.88 11.63
CA GLY A 179 1.48 -15.20 11.02
C GLY A 179 0.95 -14.09 10.09
N ASN A 180 0.05 -14.48 9.18
CA ASN A 180 -0.61 -13.61 8.20
C ASN A 180 -2.10 -13.93 8.14
N GLU A 181 -2.98 -12.92 8.27
CA GLU A 181 -4.44 -13.06 8.23
C GLU A 181 -4.96 -14.15 9.16
N VAL A 182 -4.46 -14.13 10.38
CA VAL A 182 -4.57 -15.23 11.35
C VAL A 182 -6.02 -15.55 11.73
N GLU A 183 -6.96 -14.61 11.66
CA GLU A 183 -8.37 -14.86 11.88
C GLU A 183 -8.97 -15.76 10.79
N LEU A 184 -8.35 -15.81 9.61
CA LEU A 184 -8.78 -16.65 8.49
C LEU A 184 -8.22 -18.07 8.55
N PHE A 185 -7.35 -18.39 9.51
CA PHE A 185 -6.80 -19.76 9.68
C PHE A 185 -7.88 -20.82 9.88
N SER A 186 -9.03 -20.44 10.45
CA SER A 186 -10.20 -21.33 10.55
C SER A 186 -10.71 -21.84 9.21
N ARG A 187 -10.34 -21.22 8.09
CA ARG A 187 -10.76 -21.67 6.76
C ARG A 187 -10.02 -22.94 6.32
N HIS A 188 -8.71 -23.06 6.62
CA HIS A 188 -7.88 -24.15 6.08
C HIS A 188 -6.75 -24.62 7.00
N LEU A 189 -6.20 -23.78 7.88
CA LEU A 189 -5.04 -24.10 8.71
C LEU A 189 -5.39 -24.56 10.13
N ARG A 190 -6.54 -24.18 10.65
CA ARG A 190 -6.99 -24.51 12.03
C ARG A 190 -8.43 -24.97 12.03
N ASP A 191 -8.81 -25.65 13.11
CA ASP A 191 -10.19 -26.09 13.33
C ASP A 191 -11.09 -24.88 13.61
N PRO A 192 -12.14 -24.63 12.78
CA PRO A 192 -13.04 -23.49 12.96
C PRO A 192 -13.84 -23.52 14.27
N GLN A 193 -13.98 -24.68 14.93
CA GLN A 193 -14.74 -24.80 16.19
C GLN A 193 -13.93 -24.30 17.40
N THR A 194 -12.61 -24.34 17.32
CA THR A 194 -11.73 -24.01 18.46
C THR A 194 -10.89 -22.76 18.21
N TRP A 195 -10.77 -22.32 16.95
CA TRP A 195 -9.94 -21.18 16.59
C TRP A 195 -10.56 -19.84 17.00
N SER A 196 -9.82 -19.06 17.74
CA SER A 196 -10.25 -17.79 18.31
C SER A 196 -9.07 -16.86 18.55
N ALA A 197 -9.31 -15.58 18.85
CA ALA A 197 -8.25 -14.65 19.22
C ALA A 197 -7.43 -15.12 20.45
N LYS A 198 -8.04 -15.87 21.37
CA LYS A 198 -7.33 -16.45 22.52
C LYS A 198 -6.42 -17.57 22.10
N THR A 199 -6.92 -18.58 21.36
CA THR A 199 -6.11 -19.73 20.90
C THR A 199 -4.98 -19.27 19.98
N TYR A 200 -5.25 -18.29 19.10
CA TYR A 200 -4.19 -17.61 18.33
C TYR A 200 -3.10 -17.06 19.24
N LEU A 201 -3.48 -16.28 20.25
CA LEU A 201 -2.53 -15.61 21.12
C LEU A 201 -1.68 -16.61 21.91
N ASP A 202 -2.26 -17.72 22.36
CA ASP A 202 -1.53 -18.80 23.04
C ASP A 202 -0.47 -19.45 22.11
N GLU A 203 -0.84 -19.75 20.86
CA GLU A 203 0.10 -20.29 19.88
C GLU A 203 1.16 -19.24 19.47
N TRP A 204 0.75 -18.00 19.24
CA TRP A 204 1.65 -16.89 18.91
C TRP A 204 2.70 -16.69 20.02
N LEU A 205 2.30 -16.71 21.29
CA LEU A 205 3.21 -16.59 22.43
C LEU A 205 4.23 -17.71 22.47
N THR A 206 3.86 -18.93 22.06
CA THR A 206 4.78 -20.06 21.99
C THR A 206 5.90 -19.83 20.98
N LEU A 207 5.57 -19.35 19.76
CA LEU A 207 6.56 -19.00 18.75
C LEU A 207 7.38 -17.76 19.19
N ALA A 208 6.71 -16.73 19.67
CA ALA A 208 7.34 -15.49 20.09
C ALA A 208 8.37 -15.69 21.21
N ARG A 209 8.05 -16.53 22.21
CA ARG A 209 8.98 -16.88 23.31
C ARG A 209 10.19 -17.68 22.80
N ALA A 210 9.98 -18.59 21.86
CA ALA A 210 11.10 -19.32 21.23
C ALA A 210 12.04 -18.39 20.45
N ILE A 211 11.47 -17.42 19.71
CA ILE A 211 12.24 -16.39 19.00
C ILE A 211 13.02 -15.53 20.00
N VAL A 212 12.38 -15.01 21.07
CA VAL A 212 13.02 -14.16 22.08
C VAL A 212 14.11 -14.92 22.84
N ALA A 213 13.97 -16.23 23.05
CA ALA A 213 15.02 -17.03 23.68
C ALA A 213 16.34 -17.03 22.88
N ARG A 214 16.27 -16.97 21.54
CA ARG A 214 17.44 -16.87 20.65
C ARG A 214 17.81 -15.42 20.29
N VAL A 215 16.83 -14.53 20.25
CA VAL A 215 16.99 -13.11 19.92
C VAL A 215 16.38 -12.24 21.03
N PRO A 216 17.08 -12.07 22.17
CA PRO A 216 16.50 -11.41 23.36
C PRO A 216 16.01 -9.97 23.14
N LYS A 217 16.49 -9.29 22.07
CA LYS A 217 16.09 -7.93 21.72
C LYS A 217 15.11 -7.89 20.52
N ALA A 218 14.50 -9.03 20.16
CA ALA A 218 13.56 -9.08 19.07
C ALA A 218 12.38 -8.12 19.34
N LYS A 219 12.05 -7.32 18.35
CA LYS A 219 10.81 -6.56 18.29
C LYS A 219 9.80 -7.38 17.48
N LEU A 220 8.55 -7.37 17.90
CA LEU A 220 7.50 -8.18 17.30
C LEU A 220 6.30 -7.33 16.90
N GLY A 221 5.56 -7.79 15.88
CA GLY A 221 4.26 -7.28 15.45
C GLY A 221 3.20 -8.38 15.50
N LEU A 222 1.94 -7.99 15.71
CA LEU A 222 0.76 -8.87 15.69
C LEU A 222 -0.52 -8.05 15.42
N PRO A 223 -1.68 -8.64 15.05
CA PRO A 223 -1.88 -10.02 14.60
C PRO A 223 -1.94 -10.16 13.08
N ASP A 224 -1.90 -9.06 12.30
CA ASP A 224 -2.01 -9.04 10.84
C ASP A 224 -3.38 -9.54 10.33
N VAL A 225 -4.47 -9.11 10.96
CA VAL A 225 -5.84 -9.47 10.55
C VAL A 225 -6.31 -8.68 9.34
N ALA A 226 -7.13 -9.31 8.49
CA ALA A 226 -7.60 -8.75 7.22
C ALA A 226 -9.06 -8.30 7.21
N SER A 227 -9.93 -8.95 7.96
CA SER A 227 -11.39 -8.78 7.83
C SER A 227 -12.13 -8.60 9.15
N ASP A 228 -11.85 -9.43 10.16
CA ASP A 228 -12.47 -9.30 11.49
C ASP A 228 -11.62 -8.44 12.43
N PHE A 229 -11.76 -7.12 12.32
CA PHE A 229 -11.03 -6.17 13.16
C PHE A 229 -11.42 -6.22 14.65
N SER A 230 -12.46 -6.96 15.04
CA SER A 230 -12.77 -7.21 16.45
C SER A 230 -11.65 -7.98 17.16
N TRP A 231 -10.84 -8.73 16.42
CA TRP A 231 -9.65 -9.41 16.95
C TRP A 231 -8.64 -8.45 17.54
N LEU A 232 -8.46 -7.26 16.95
CA LEU A 232 -7.57 -6.22 17.48
C LEU A 232 -7.96 -5.84 18.91
N THR A 233 -9.26 -5.61 19.14
CA THR A 233 -9.78 -5.28 20.47
C THR A 233 -9.65 -6.47 21.42
N ARG A 234 -10.03 -7.68 20.99
CA ARG A 234 -9.94 -8.90 21.82
C ARG A 234 -8.49 -9.19 22.24
N ILE A 235 -7.53 -9.05 21.32
CA ILE A 235 -6.11 -9.24 21.63
C ILE A 235 -5.62 -8.18 22.61
N ALA A 236 -5.99 -6.92 22.43
CA ALA A 236 -5.63 -5.85 23.36
C ALA A 236 -6.24 -6.08 24.77
N ASP A 237 -7.44 -6.66 24.84
CA ASP A 237 -8.09 -7.04 26.11
C ASP A 237 -7.35 -8.18 26.82
N LEU A 238 -6.90 -9.18 26.08
CA LEU A 238 -6.15 -10.32 26.61
C LEU A 238 -4.71 -9.97 26.98
N TRP A 239 -4.12 -8.99 26.29
CA TRP A 239 -2.70 -8.66 26.40
C TRP A 239 -2.29 -8.26 27.81
N GLY A 240 -3.15 -7.51 28.52
CA GLY A 240 -2.86 -7.03 29.89
C GLY A 240 -2.73 -8.12 30.94
N ALA A 241 -3.20 -9.34 30.66
CA ALA A 241 -3.10 -10.49 31.55
C ALA A 241 -1.87 -11.39 31.30
N ILE A 242 -1.06 -11.07 30.26
CA ILE A 242 0.11 -11.88 29.92
C ILE A 242 1.27 -11.56 30.83
N GLU A 243 1.73 -12.57 31.55
CA GLU A 243 2.95 -12.45 32.37
C GLU A 243 4.20 -12.44 31.50
N ASN A 244 5.11 -11.48 31.74
CA ASN A 244 6.33 -11.29 31.01
C ASN A 244 6.14 -11.33 29.47
N PRO A 245 5.30 -10.41 28.92
CA PRO A 245 4.99 -10.42 27.49
C PRO A 245 6.26 -10.15 26.66
N PRO A 246 6.40 -10.79 25.49
CA PRO A 246 7.44 -10.43 24.51
C PRO A 246 7.35 -8.96 24.11
N HIS A 247 8.46 -8.38 23.63
CA HIS A 247 8.50 -6.99 23.23
C HIS A 247 7.76 -6.76 21.91
N VAL A 248 6.49 -6.51 21.98
CA VAL A 248 5.65 -6.08 20.84
C VAL A 248 5.73 -4.57 20.68
N THR A 249 5.99 -4.11 19.46
CA THR A 249 6.10 -2.69 19.12
C THR A 249 4.96 -2.18 18.26
N THR A 250 4.26 -3.07 17.54
CA THR A 250 3.31 -2.68 16.51
C THR A 250 2.10 -3.61 16.48
N LEU A 251 0.92 -3.02 16.55
CA LEU A 251 -0.34 -3.67 16.20
C LEU A 251 -0.53 -3.57 14.69
N THR A 252 -0.83 -4.67 14.03
CA THR A 252 -0.85 -4.75 12.57
C THR A 252 -2.17 -5.26 12.04
N HIS A 253 -2.59 -4.73 10.90
CA HIS A 253 -3.77 -5.20 10.18
C HIS A 253 -3.63 -4.95 8.69
N HIS A 254 -4.49 -5.61 7.91
CA HIS A 254 -4.67 -5.41 6.47
C HIS A 254 -5.93 -4.60 6.19
N TYR A 255 -6.06 -4.06 4.99
CA TYR A 255 -7.31 -3.46 4.54
C TYR A 255 -7.38 -3.37 3.01
N TYR A 256 -8.44 -3.97 2.46
CA TYR A 256 -8.84 -3.86 1.08
C TYR A 256 -10.23 -3.23 0.98
N PHE A 257 -10.49 -2.47 -0.09
CA PHE A 257 -11.77 -1.75 -0.25
C PHE A 257 -12.90 -2.64 -0.75
N GLY A 258 -12.59 -3.76 -1.34
CA GLY A 258 -13.53 -4.72 -1.87
C GLY A 258 -12.83 -5.91 -2.49
N GLY A 259 -13.56 -6.69 -3.24
CA GLY A 259 -13.06 -7.82 -4.00
C GLY A 259 -13.92 -9.05 -3.88
N PRO A 260 -13.62 -10.09 -4.65
CA PRO A 260 -12.57 -10.17 -5.68
C PRO A 260 -12.89 -9.36 -6.95
N ALA A 261 -12.08 -9.46 -8.00
CA ALA A 261 -12.28 -8.74 -9.27
C ALA A 261 -13.65 -9.00 -9.92
N THR A 262 -14.23 -10.18 -9.67
CA THR A 262 -15.55 -10.60 -10.16
C THR A 262 -16.72 -9.94 -9.41
N ASP A 263 -16.46 -9.27 -8.27
CA ASP A 263 -17.48 -8.54 -7.54
C ASP A 263 -17.89 -7.28 -8.32
N PRO A 264 -19.19 -7.11 -8.69
CA PRO A 264 -19.69 -5.96 -9.43
C PRO A 264 -19.58 -4.66 -8.63
N ASP A 265 -19.58 -4.72 -7.29
CA ASP A 265 -19.42 -3.56 -6.42
C ASP A 265 -17.99 -3.02 -6.41
N VAL A 266 -17.01 -3.77 -6.88
CA VAL A 266 -15.67 -3.27 -7.14
C VAL A 266 -15.66 -2.50 -8.46
N ASN A 267 -15.81 -1.19 -8.36
CA ASN A 267 -15.81 -0.26 -9.48
C ASN A 267 -15.25 1.11 -9.04
N ILE A 268 -14.92 1.97 -9.99
CA ILE A 268 -14.31 3.29 -9.74
C ILE A 268 -15.20 4.17 -8.84
N HIS A 269 -16.52 4.17 -9.09
CA HIS A 269 -17.44 4.97 -8.29
C HIS A 269 -17.41 4.56 -6.80
N ASN A 270 -17.53 3.26 -6.53
CA ASN A 270 -17.49 2.73 -5.16
C ASN A 270 -16.10 2.90 -4.53
N LEU A 271 -15.03 2.83 -5.31
CA LEU A 271 -13.67 3.07 -4.84
C LEU A 271 -13.48 4.50 -4.32
N LEU A 272 -14.06 5.49 -4.99
CA LEU A 272 -13.82 6.92 -4.72
C LEU A 272 -14.88 7.59 -3.85
N LYS A 273 -16.05 6.97 -3.62
CA LYS A 273 -17.13 7.59 -2.84
C LYS A 273 -16.73 7.84 -1.36
N PRO A 274 -17.28 8.90 -0.73
CA PRO A 274 -16.92 9.28 0.63
C PRO A 274 -17.15 8.18 1.68
N GLU A 275 -18.22 7.36 1.53
CA GLU A 275 -18.57 6.30 2.46
C GLU A 275 -17.48 5.24 2.58
N THR A 276 -16.71 5.04 1.52
CA THR A 276 -15.58 4.12 1.52
C THR A 276 -14.46 4.61 2.44
N MET A 277 -14.18 5.94 2.46
CA MET A 277 -13.25 6.53 3.43
C MET A 277 -13.79 6.49 4.85
N ALA A 278 -15.08 6.65 5.05
CA ALA A 278 -15.69 6.52 6.37
C ALA A 278 -15.55 5.09 6.95
N LYS A 279 -15.53 4.05 6.10
CA LYS A 279 -15.23 2.68 6.54
C LYS A 279 -13.78 2.55 7.01
N VAL A 280 -12.83 3.12 6.27
CA VAL A 280 -11.41 3.14 6.68
C VAL A 280 -11.24 3.86 8.01
N GLN A 281 -11.92 4.99 8.22
CA GLN A 281 -11.84 5.72 9.49
C GLN A 281 -12.29 4.86 10.66
N ARG A 282 -13.41 4.13 10.54
CA ARG A 282 -13.86 3.21 11.60
C ARG A 282 -12.86 2.11 11.91
N THR A 283 -12.21 1.55 10.89
CA THR A 283 -11.13 0.57 11.10
C THR A 283 -9.94 1.22 11.80
N ALA A 284 -9.57 2.44 11.39
CA ALA A 284 -8.48 3.19 12.02
C ALA A 284 -8.79 3.50 13.50
N ASP A 285 -10.02 3.90 13.81
CA ASP A 285 -10.46 4.16 15.20
C ASP A 285 -10.34 2.89 16.06
N THR A 286 -10.76 1.74 15.53
CA THR A 286 -10.64 0.44 16.22
C THR A 286 -9.18 0.07 16.47
N ALA A 287 -8.34 0.17 15.44
CA ALA A 287 -6.94 -0.24 15.51
C ALA A 287 -6.12 0.70 16.43
N THR A 288 -6.33 2.02 16.33
CA THR A 288 -5.63 3.00 17.18
C THR A 288 -6.05 2.89 18.64
N SER A 289 -7.35 2.63 18.93
CA SER A 289 -7.82 2.38 20.29
C SER A 289 -7.20 1.12 20.90
N ALA A 290 -7.14 0.02 20.12
CA ALA A 290 -6.51 -1.22 20.57
C ALA A 290 -5.00 -1.04 20.80
N ALA A 291 -4.30 -0.38 19.88
CA ALA A 291 -2.87 -0.09 20.02
C ALA A 291 -2.57 0.81 21.23
N ALA A 292 -3.39 1.83 21.47
CA ALA A 292 -3.27 2.71 22.63
C ALA A 292 -3.41 1.93 23.94
N LYS A 293 -4.36 0.98 24.02
CA LYS A 293 -4.54 0.11 25.18
C LYS A 293 -3.32 -0.77 25.45
N MET A 294 -2.61 -1.21 24.41
CA MET A 294 -1.38 -1.98 24.52
C MET A 294 -0.12 -1.11 24.68
N GLY A 295 -0.22 0.21 24.56
CA GLY A 295 0.93 1.13 24.62
C GLY A 295 1.88 1.00 23.42
N ILE A 296 1.39 0.58 22.25
CA ILE A 296 2.19 0.32 21.04
C ILE A 296 1.70 1.15 19.85
N ARG A 297 2.44 1.08 18.74
CA ARG A 297 2.06 1.75 17.48
C ARG A 297 1.10 0.88 16.67
N VAL A 298 0.46 1.49 15.66
CA VAL A 298 -0.33 0.76 14.66
C VAL A 298 0.28 0.95 13.27
N ARG A 299 0.24 -0.09 12.44
CA ARG A 299 0.65 -0.06 11.03
C ARG A 299 -0.30 -0.89 10.19
N MET A 300 -0.68 -0.37 9.03
CA MET A 300 -1.34 -1.14 7.99
C MET A 300 -0.27 -1.86 7.18
N THR A 301 -0.12 -3.16 7.41
CA THR A 301 0.99 -3.98 6.89
C THR A 301 0.70 -4.59 5.52
N GLU A 302 -0.57 -4.68 5.14
CA GLU A 302 -0.99 -5.10 3.81
C GLU A 302 -2.33 -4.48 3.45
N GLY A 303 -2.46 -4.04 2.22
CA GLY A 303 -3.73 -3.55 1.68
C GLY A 303 -3.57 -2.97 0.30
N ASN A 304 -4.68 -2.79 -0.38
CA ASN A 304 -4.74 -2.15 -1.69
C ASN A 304 -6.20 -1.86 -2.06
N THR A 305 -6.52 -1.75 -3.34
CA THR A 305 -7.87 -1.46 -3.85
C THR A 305 -8.82 -2.66 -3.65
N CYS A 306 -8.53 -3.81 -4.24
CA CYS A 306 -9.38 -4.99 -4.23
C CYS A 306 -8.51 -6.22 -3.96
N TYR A 307 -8.94 -7.08 -3.03
CA TYR A 307 -8.17 -8.27 -2.68
C TYR A 307 -8.13 -9.31 -3.82
N ARG A 308 -7.23 -10.33 -3.68
CA ARG A 308 -6.96 -11.36 -4.68
C ARG A 308 -6.43 -10.81 -6.01
N GLY A 309 -5.45 -9.90 -5.94
CA GLY A 309 -4.70 -9.45 -7.09
C GLY A 309 -5.23 -8.20 -7.80
N GLY A 310 -6.32 -7.59 -7.31
CA GLY A 310 -6.88 -6.39 -7.92
C GLY A 310 -7.84 -6.67 -9.07
N LYS A 311 -8.48 -5.62 -9.57
CA LYS A 311 -9.42 -5.67 -10.70
C LYS A 311 -8.90 -4.79 -11.83
N PRO A 312 -8.69 -5.34 -13.06
CA PRO A 312 -8.34 -4.54 -14.23
C PRO A 312 -9.36 -3.44 -14.50
N GLY A 313 -8.90 -2.26 -14.89
CA GLY A 313 -9.72 -1.08 -15.11
C GLY A 313 -10.22 -0.38 -13.82
N VAL A 314 -9.84 -0.87 -12.64
CA VAL A 314 -10.15 -0.24 -11.34
C VAL A 314 -8.88 -0.09 -10.50
N SER A 315 -8.08 -1.13 -10.39
CA SER A 315 -6.90 -1.17 -9.53
C SER A 315 -5.66 -0.62 -10.19
N ASP A 316 -5.60 -0.64 -11.51
CA ASP A 316 -4.48 -0.28 -12.38
C ASP A 316 -4.68 1.05 -13.12
N VAL A 317 -5.60 1.89 -12.65
CA VAL A 317 -5.95 3.18 -13.28
C VAL A 317 -5.84 4.35 -12.31
N PHE A 318 -6.00 5.57 -12.82
CA PHE A 318 -5.82 6.82 -12.06
C PHE A 318 -6.71 6.92 -10.82
N ALA A 319 -7.90 6.33 -10.84
CA ALA A 319 -8.75 6.22 -9.66
C ALA A 319 -8.01 5.58 -8.47
N ALA A 320 -7.20 4.55 -8.72
CA ALA A 320 -6.39 3.91 -7.69
C ALA A 320 -5.29 4.83 -7.14
N ALA A 321 -4.73 5.72 -7.96
CA ALA A 321 -3.78 6.73 -7.51
C ALA A 321 -4.41 7.74 -6.55
N LEU A 322 -5.57 8.30 -6.89
CA LEU A 322 -6.31 9.22 -6.00
C LEU A 322 -6.70 8.51 -4.70
N ARG A 323 -7.11 7.26 -4.80
CA ARG A 323 -7.48 6.46 -3.65
C ARG A 323 -6.31 6.17 -2.73
N SER A 324 -5.17 5.74 -3.25
CA SER A 324 -3.99 5.41 -2.43
C SER A 324 -3.43 6.65 -1.73
N ALA A 325 -3.47 7.83 -2.37
CA ALA A 325 -3.11 9.09 -1.74
C ALA A 325 -4.00 9.41 -0.54
N ASP A 326 -5.33 9.37 -0.74
CA ASP A 326 -6.32 9.67 0.30
C ASP A 326 -6.22 8.68 1.48
N TYR A 327 -6.13 7.40 1.16
CA TYR A 327 -5.98 6.34 2.14
C TYR A 327 -4.72 6.50 3.00
N SER A 328 -3.58 6.74 2.36
CA SER A 328 -2.31 6.92 3.06
C SER A 328 -2.34 8.14 3.99
N LEU A 329 -2.90 9.25 3.52
CA LEU A 329 -3.00 10.50 4.30
C LEU A 329 -4.00 10.38 5.46
N LEU A 330 -5.12 9.66 5.26
CA LEU A 330 -6.05 9.37 6.33
C LEU A 330 -5.37 8.57 7.44
N LEU A 331 -4.69 7.48 7.11
CA LEU A 331 -3.98 6.66 8.11
C LEU A 331 -2.89 7.46 8.83
N ALA A 332 -2.11 8.25 8.09
CA ALA A 332 -1.07 9.10 8.68
C ALA A 332 -1.67 10.13 9.65
N SER A 333 -2.79 10.77 9.30
CA SER A 333 -3.50 11.72 10.18
C SER A 333 -4.17 11.06 11.39
N ASN A 334 -4.32 9.72 11.38
CA ASN A 334 -4.77 8.89 12.50
C ASN A 334 -3.61 8.24 13.27
N ASN A 335 -2.40 8.80 13.20
CA ASN A 335 -1.22 8.36 13.97
C ASN A 335 -0.72 6.94 13.64
N TYR A 336 -0.93 6.47 12.44
CA TYR A 336 -0.32 5.24 11.97
C TYR A 336 1.20 5.42 11.78
N SER A 337 1.96 4.39 12.11
CA SER A 337 3.41 4.38 11.89
C SER A 337 3.79 4.08 10.43
N GLY A 338 2.84 3.71 9.59
CA GLY A 338 3.07 3.48 8.17
C GLY A 338 1.98 2.69 7.49
N ILE A 339 2.15 2.55 6.17
CA ILE A 339 1.29 1.80 5.27
C ILE A 339 2.16 0.95 4.35
N ASN A 340 1.75 -0.30 4.08
CA ASN A 340 2.39 -1.17 3.10
C ASN A 340 1.38 -1.57 2.03
N LEU A 341 1.48 -1.00 0.84
CA LEU A 341 0.64 -1.39 -0.27
C LEU A 341 1.12 -2.73 -0.85
N HIS A 342 0.19 -3.69 -0.94
CA HIS A 342 0.51 -5.02 -1.43
C HIS A 342 0.77 -5.03 -2.94
N GLY A 343 1.76 -5.81 -3.35
CA GLY A 343 2.17 -5.99 -4.72
C GLY A 343 3.02 -7.25 -4.87
N GLY A 344 3.99 -7.21 -5.75
CA GLY A 344 4.88 -8.33 -6.02
C GLY A 344 4.74 -8.83 -7.45
N THR A 345 5.15 -10.08 -7.70
CA THR A 345 4.97 -10.70 -9.00
C THR A 345 3.58 -11.35 -9.10
N GLY A 346 3.01 -11.37 -10.30
CA GLY A 346 1.73 -12.03 -10.55
C GLY A 346 1.72 -13.48 -10.10
N LYS A 347 2.86 -14.20 -10.26
CA LYS A 347 2.99 -15.60 -9.83
C LYS A 347 2.86 -15.76 -8.30
N SER A 348 3.57 -14.95 -7.51
CA SER A 348 3.53 -15.08 -6.06
C SER A 348 2.15 -14.75 -5.48
N VAL A 349 1.51 -13.69 -6.01
CA VAL A 349 0.15 -13.34 -5.60
C VAL A 349 -0.89 -14.34 -6.12
N ALA A 350 -0.75 -14.88 -7.33
CA ALA A 350 -1.63 -15.95 -7.79
C ALA A 350 -1.55 -17.18 -6.86
N ASN A 351 -0.35 -17.58 -6.43
CA ASN A 351 -0.17 -18.69 -5.48
C ASN A 351 -0.86 -18.41 -4.14
N SER A 352 -0.84 -17.17 -3.67
CA SER A 352 -1.48 -16.77 -2.40
C SER A 352 -3.01 -16.84 -2.42
N VAL A 353 -3.62 -16.96 -3.61
CA VAL A 353 -5.08 -16.93 -3.80
C VAL A 353 -5.62 -18.16 -4.56
N GLY A 354 -4.89 -19.27 -4.52
CA GLY A 354 -5.32 -20.55 -5.10
C GLY A 354 -4.78 -20.86 -6.50
N GLY A 355 -3.84 -20.08 -7.03
CA GLY A 355 -3.09 -20.36 -8.25
C GLY A 355 -3.51 -19.54 -9.48
N VAL A 356 -4.64 -18.83 -9.43
CA VAL A 356 -5.13 -18.00 -10.56
C VAL A 356 -5.67 -16.67 -10.00
N LEU A 357 -5.32 -15.57 -10.66
CA LEU A 357 -5.90 -14.26 -10.31
C LEU A 357 -7.32 -14.13 -10.86
N PRO A 358 -8.32 -13.76 -10.03
CA PRO A 358 -9.68 -13.52 -10.51
C PRO A 358 -9.80 -12.47 -11.62
N GLY A 359 -8.86 -11.51 -11.66
CA GLY A 359 -8.79 -10.53 -12.75
C GLY A 359 -8.44 -11.15 -14.10
N ASP A 360 -7.55 -12.15 -14.14
CA ASP A 360 -7.20 -12.87 -15.37
C ASP A 360 -8.39 -13.67 -15.90
N VAL A 361 -9.14 -14.30 -14.99
CA VAL A 361 -10.37 -15.01 -15.34
C VAL A 361 -11.39 -14.05 -15.96
N MET A 362 -11.59 -12.89 -15.33
CA MET A 362 -12.50 -11.86 -15.81
C MET A 362 -12.12 -11.36 -17.21
N LEU A 363 -10.85 -11.06 -17.48
CA LEU A 363 -10.39 -10.62 -18.81
C LEU A 363 -10.57 -11.71 -19.86
N LYS A 364 -10.29 -12.95 -19.51
CA LYS A 364 -10.53 -14.10 -20.40
C LYS A 364 -12.01 -14.27 -20.74
N ASP A 365 -12.90 -14.12 -19.78
CA ASP A 365 -14.36 -14.18 -19.98
C ASP A 365 -14.86 -13.01 -20.84
N GLN A 366 -14.16 -11.87 -20.83
CA GLN A 366 -14.39 -10.74 -21.72
C GLN A 366 -13.82 -10.93 -23.14
N GLY A 367 -13.14 -12.04 -23.40
CA GLY A 367 -12.61 -12.41 -24.71
C GLY A 367 -11.17 -11.99 -24.97
N GLU A 368 -10.44 -11.52 -23.95
CA GLU A 368 -9.00 -11.24 -24.11
C GLU A 368 -8.20 -12.53 -24.29
N THR A 369 -7.21 -12.47 -25.17
CA THR A 369 -6.25 -13.55 -25.36
C THR A 369 -5.23 -13.59 -24.21
N SER A 370 -4.58 -14.74 -24.03
CA SER A 370 -3.50 -14.86 -23.01
C SER A 370 -2.37 -13.85 -23.20
N GLU A 371 -2.08 -13.45 -24.44
CA GLU A 371 -1.08 -12.44 -24.76
C GLU A 371 -1.52 -11.03 -24.34
N GLN A 372 -2.80 -10.69 -24.56
CA GLN A 372 -3.40 -9.44 -24.10
C GLN A 372 -3.44 -9.38 -22.56
N ILE A 373 -3.87 -10.47 -21.92
CA ILE A 373 -3.87 -10.56 -20.45
C ILE A 373 -2.46 -10.37 -19.89
N ALA A 374 -1.45 -11.00 -20.47
CA ALA A 374 -0.05 -10.87 -20.04
C ALA A 374 0.54 -9.45 -20.22
N ALA A 375 -0.09 -8.61 -21.05
CA ALA A 375 0.31 -7.21 -21.24
C ALA A 375 -0.20 -6.26 -20.13
N HIS A 376 -1.11 -6.72 -19.24
CA HIS A 376 -1.51 -5.96 -18.06
C HIS A 376 -0.46 -6.06 -16.94
N PRO A 377 -0.41 -5.09 -15.98
CA PRO A 377 0.38 -5.26 -14.77
C PRO A 377 -0.18 -6.40 -13.92
N HIS A 378 0.70 -7.24 -13.38
CA HIS A 378 0.30 -8.35 -12.51
C HIS A 378 1.08 -8.33 -11.20
N PRO A 379 0.39 -8.37 -10.06
CA PRO A 379 -1.08 -8.26 -9.89
C PRO A 379 -1.57 -6.86 -10.33
N PHE A 380 -2.85 -6.72 -10.66
CA PHE A 380 -3.42 -5.46 -11.19
C PHE A 380 -3.34 -4.29 -10.23
N TYR A 381 -3.21 -4.53 -8.93
CA TYR A 381 -3.03 -3.49 -7.92
C TYR A 381 -1.56 -3.18 -7.60
N THR A 382 -0.61 -3.83 -8.26
CA THR A 382 0.80 -3.72 -7.85
C THR A 382 1.31 -2.28 -7.93
N PRO A 383 2.00 -1.77 -6.90
CA PRO A 383 2.66 -0.46 -7.00
C PRO A 383 3.86 -0.47 -7.94
N VAL A 384 4.52 -1.62 -8.09
CA VAL A 384 5.69 -1.80 -8.95
C VAL A 384 5.47 -3.03 -9.80
N THR A 385 5.36 -2.86 -11.11
CA THR A 385 5.22 -3.97 -12.06
C THR A 385 6.55 -4.31 -12.70
N THR A 386 6.67 -5.55 -13.18
CA THR A 386 7.84 -6.07 -13.87
C THR A 386 7.51 -6.30 -15.32
N PHE A 387 8.24 -5.64 -16.23
CA PHE A 387 8.20 -5.90 -17.66
C PHE A 387 9.57 -6.36 -18.15
N GLY A 388 9.76 -7.65 -18.33
CA GLY A 388 11.06 -8.24 -18.62
C GLY A 388 12.06 -7.94 -17.51
N SER A 389 13.12 -7.19 -17.81
CA SER A 389 14.12 -6.72 -16.83
C SER A 389 13.83 -5.31 -16.26
N ASN A 390 12.73 -4.68 -16.67
CA ASN A 390 12.38 -3.33 -16.25
C ASN A 390 11.32 -3.35 -15.15
N TYR A 391 11.39 -2.34 -14.28
CA TYR A 391 10.41 -2.11 -13.23
C TYR A 391 9.79 -0.73 -13.42
N LEU A 392 8.46 -0.66 -13.38
CA LEU A 392 7.69 0.57 -13.58
C LEU A 392 6.80 0.82 -12.37
N LEU A 393 6.62 2.10 -12.03
CA LEU A 393 5.61 2.51 -11.06
C LEU A 393 4.24 2.50 -11.73
N GLU A 394 3.29 1.85 -11.07
CA GLU A 394 1.89 1.80 -11.49
C GLU A 394 1.06 2.91 -10.84
N PRO A 395 -0.17 3.19 -11.31
CA PRO A 395 -0.98 4.30 -10.83
C PRO A 395 -1.06 4.44 -9.30
N VAL A 396 -1.28 3.34 -8.59
CA VAL A 396 -1.39 3.31 -7.13
C VAL A 396 -0.12 3.85 -6.43
N ALA A 397 1.06 3.64 -7.02
CA ALA A 397 2.33 4.14 -6.49
C ALA A 397 2.46 5.67 -6.57
N TYR A 398 1.89 6.30 -7.60
CA TYR A 398 1.93 7.76 -7.72
C TYR A 398 1.12 8.45 -6.63
N GLY A 399 -0.01 7.85 -6.22
CA GLY A 399 -0.78 8.33 -5.07
C GLY A 399 -0.01 8.19 -3.76
N LEU A 400 0.60 7.02 -3.53
CA LEU A 400 1.46 6.78 -2.37
C LEU A 400 2.67 7.75 -2.34
N LYS A 401 3.27 8.03 -3.50
CA LYS A 401 4.36 9.01 -3.64
C LYS A 401 3.92 10.42 -3.29
N LEU A 402 2.73 10.85 -3.75
CA LEU A 402 2.17 12.15 -3.37
C LEU A 402 1.96 12.24 -1.86
N ALA A 403 1.34 11.23 -1.24
CA ALA A 403 1.17 11.18 0.22
C ALA A 403 2.50 11.19 0.97
N GLY A 404 3.49 10.43 0.48
CA GLY A 404 4.84 10.36 1.03
C GLY A 404 5.60 11.69 1.04
N SER A 405 5.14 12.66 0.26
CA SER A 405 5.72 14.02 0.29
C SER A 405 5.49 14.77 1.60
N LEU A 406 4.63 14.27 2.50
CA LEU A 406 4.43 14.78 3.85
C LEU A 406 5.23 14.01 4.91
N CYS A 407 5.99 12.98 4.55
CA CYS A 407 6.84 12.25 5.49
C CYS A 407 7.83 13.19 6.21
N GLY A 408 8.01 12.97 7.52
CA GLY A 408 8.77 13.86 8.40
C GLY A 408 8.02 15.11 8.83
N GLY A 409 6.77 15.30 8.39
CA GLY A 409 5.94 16.44 8.79
C GLY A 409 4.97 16.09 9.93
N SER A 410 4.47 17.13 10.60
CA SER A 410 3.40 16.99 11.60
C SER A 410 2.11 17.61 11.08
N PHE A 411 1.01 16.88 11.17
CA PHE A 411 -0.28 17.34 10.67
C PHE A 411 -0.77 18.58 11.41
N LEU A 412 -1.36 19.51 10.66
CA LEU A 412 -2.10 20.62 11.20
C LEU A 412 -3.49 20.10 11.61
N ARG A 413 -3.91 20.41 12.84
CA ARG A 413 -5.20 19.95 13.37
C ARG A 413 -6.33 20.84 12.86
N ALA A 414 -6.68 20.68 11.59
CA ALA A 414 -7.82 21.37 11.00
C ALA A 414 -8.66 20.34 10.23
N ASP A 415 -9.96 20.36 10.44
CA ASP A 415 -10.89 19.57 9.66
C ASP A 415 -11.14 20.21 8.29
N LEU A 416 -10.11 20.14 7.45
CA LEU A 416 -10.15 20.72 6.10
C LEU A 416 -11.11 19.94 5.20
N THR A 417 -11.21 18.63 5.40
CA THR A 417 -12.06 17.76 4.60
C THR A 417 -13.55 18.06 4.80
N SER A 418 -14.01 18.32 6.01
CA SER A 418 -15.43 18.65 6.24
C SER A 418 -15.86 19.94 5.58
N LYS A 419 -14.95 20.92 5.45
CA LYS A 419 -15.24 22.15 4.69
C LYS A 419 -15.48 21.88 3.21
N LEU A 420 -14.74 20.94 2.61
CA LEU A 420 -14.92 20.51 1.21
C LEU A 420 -16.23 19.73 1.03
N GLN A 421 -16.54 18.85 1.95
CA GLN A 421 -17.79 18.08 1.93
C GLN A 421 -19.04 18.96 2.08
N LYS A 422 -18.98 20.02 2.90
CA LYS A 422 -20.08 20.98 3.08
C LYS A 422 -20.45 21.74 1.81
N VAL A 423 -19.52 21.93 0.89
CA VAL A 423 -19.81 22.55 -0.42
C VAL A 423 -20.25 21.54 -1.48
N GLY A 424 -20.45 20.26 -1.08
CA GLY A 424 -21.00 19.20 -1.92
C GLY A 424 -20.05 18.67 -2.98
N VAL A 425 -18.73 18.77 -2.77
CA VAL A 425 -17.71 18.22 -3.67
C VAL A 425 -17.04 17.01 -3.00
N ASN A 426 -16.88 15.92 -3.75
CA ASN A 426 -16.17 14.73 -3.29
C ASN A 426 -14.66 14.98 -3.26
N ALA A 427 -14.20 15.68 -2.23
CA ALA A 427 -12.80 16.02 -2.07
C ALA A 427 -12.34 15.86 -0.61
N THR A 428 -11.04 15.66 -0.43
CA THR A 428 -10.37 15.60 0.88
C THR A 428 -9.16 16.53 0.90
N ALA A 429 -8.79 17.01 2.07
CA ALA A 429 -7.63 17.88 2.23
C ALA A 429 -6.88 17.57 3.52
N TYR A 430 -5.55 17.62 3.43
CA TYR A 430 -4.61 17.37 4.51
C TYR A 430 -3.52 18.44 4.49
N ALA A 431 -3.09 18.90 5.66
CA ALA A 431 -2.03 19.90 5.76
C ALA A 431 -1.02 19.47 6.83
N ALA A 432 0.26 19.69 6.56
CA ALA A 432 1.35 19.37 7.48
C ALA A 432 2.43 20.45 7.48
N LYS A 433 3.04 20.66 8.64
CA LYS A 433 4.27 21.40 8.83
C LYS A 433 5.44 20.45 8.65
N LEU A 434 6.28 20.66 7.68
CA LEU A 434 7.46 19.86 7.39
C LEU A 434 8.63 20.22 8.30
N GLU A 435 9.58 19.29 8.52
CA GLU A 435 10.82 19.57 9.27
C GLU A 435 11.64 20.74 8.70
N SER A 436 11.52 20.99 7.39
CA SER A 436 12.12 22.15 6.72
C SER A 436 11.53 23.50 7.13
N GLY A 437 10.46 23.51 7.93
CA GLY A 437 9.70 24.71 8.29
C GLY A 437 8.62 25.09 7.26
N GLN A 438 8.57 24.43 6.10
CA GLN A 438 7.55 24.66 5.08
C GLN A 438 6.19 24.13 5.53
N THR A 439 5.12 24.74 5.03
CA THR A 439 3.75 24.19 5.18
C THR A 439 3.31 23.59 3.85
N SER A 440 2.86 22.34 3.88
CA SER A 440 2.37 21.65 2.68
C SER A 440 0.91 21.24 2.85
N VAL A 441 0.09 21.54 1.84
CA VAL A 441 -1.34 21.23 1.78
C VAL A 441 -1.57 20.31 0.57
N ILE A 442 -2.19 19.15 0.80
CA ILE A 442 -2.62 18.24 -0.27
C ILE A 442 -4.14 18.28 -0.32
N VAL A 443 -4.69 18.52 -1.52
CA VAL A 443 -6.12 18.43 -1.82
C VAL A 443 -6.33 17.38 -2.90
N LEU A 444 -7.21 16.42 -2.63
CA LEU A 444 -7.60 15.37 -3.56
C LEU A 444 -9.05 15.59 -3.98
N ASN A 445 -9.24 16.04 -5.20
CA ASN A 445 -10.54 16.23 -5.80
C ASN A 445 -10.93 14.96 -6.56
N LYS A 446 -11.76 14.14 -5.96
CA LYS A 446 -12.27 12.87 -6.51
C LYS A 446 -13.62 13.04 -7.21
N ASP A 447 -14.11 14.27 -7.29
CA ASP A 447 -15.35 14.59 -7.98
C ASP A 447 -15.17 14.39 -9.49
N ALA A 448 -16.21 13.89 -10.17
CA ALA A 448 -16.15 13.60 -11.59
C ALA A 448 -16.36 14.85 -12.46
N GLU A 449 -17.02 15.90 -11.92
CA GLU A 449 -17.51 17.03 -12.71
C GLU A 449 -17.13 18.40 -12.15
N ASN A 450 -16.96 18.52 -10.82
CA ASN A 450 -16.79 19.79 -10.14
C ASN A 450 -15.32 20.14 -9.92
N ASP A 451 -14.87 21.23 -10.49
CA ASP A 451 -13.58 21.84 -10.16
C ASP A 451 -13.71 22.65 -8.85
N LEU A 452 -12.64 22.69 -8.04
CA LEU A 452 -12.59 23.55 -6.85
C LEU A 452 -11.82 24.83 -7.15
N ALA A 453 -12.48 25.98 -7.00
CA ALA A 453 -11.82 27.29 -6.94
C ALA A 453 -11.35 27.50 -5.48
N LEU A 454 -10.16 26.95 -5.18
CA LEU A 454 -9.63 26.85 -3.82
C LEU A 454 -8.90 28.14 -3.43
N ARG A 455 -9.26 28.69 -2.27
CA ARG A 455 -8.51 29.74 -1.58
C ARG A 455 -7.91 29.17 -0.30
N LEU A 456 -6.61 29.24 -0.16
CA LEU A 456 -5.87 28.90 1.06
C LEU A 456 -5.60 30.21 1.82
N ASN A 457 -5.98 30.25 3.10
CA ASN A 457 -5.62 31.33 4.01
C ASN A 457 -4.68 30.73 5.07
N PHE A 458 -3.47 31.27 5.16
CA PHE A 458 -2.48 30.89 6.17
C PHE A 458 -2.54 31.91 7.32
N ASP A 459 -2.75 31.43 8.54
CA ASP A 459 -3.00 32.28 9.73
C ASP A 459 -1.80 33.18 10.10
N ASP A 460 -0.61 32.84 9.64
CA ASP A 460 0.62 33.59 9.94
C ASP A 460 0.83 34.84 9.07
N GLY A 461 -0.06 35.11 8.13
CA GLY A 461 -0.03 36.26 7.26
C GLY A 461 1.23 36.43 6.39
N LYS A 462 2.04 35.37 6.26
CA LYS A 462 3.33 35.40 5.56
C LYS A 462 3.19 35.72 4.08
N THR A 463 4.26 36.29 3.55
CA THR A 463 4.59 36.26 2.14
C THR A 463 5.62 35.18 1.90
N GLY A 464 5.55 34.48 0.78
CA GLY A 464 6.49 33.39 0.52
C GLY A 464 6.38 32.84 -0.89
N SER A 465 7.24 31.91 -1.19
CA SER A 465 7.22 31.19 -2.45
C SER A 465 6.26 30.00 -2.34
N VAL A 466 5.53 29.72 -3.42
CA VAL A 466 4.56 28.64 -3.52
C VAL A 466 4.99 27.67 -4.62
N GLU A 467 5.23 26.42 -4.26
CA GLU A 467 5.43 25.34 -5.21
C GLU A 467 4.14 24.51 -5.33
N ILE A 468 3.81 24.15 -6.58
CA ILE A 468 2.63 23.34 -6.88
C ILE A 468 3.07 22.04 -7.55
N GLU A 469 2.55 20.91 -7.07
CA GLU A 469 2.69 19.61 -7.69
C GLU A 469 1.31 19.02 -7.95
N CYS A 470 1.09 18.51 -9.17
CA CYS A 470 -0.19 17.96 -9.62
C CYS A 470 -0.08 16.47 -9.90
N LEU A 471 -0.97 15.70 -9.31
CA LEU A 471 -1.25 14.30 -9.64
C LEU A 471 -2.46 14.27 -10.58
N ARG A 472 -2.25 13.82 -11.82
CA ARG A 472 -3.28 13.87 -12.86
C ARG A 472 -3.11 12.78 -13.91
N ALA A 473 -4.19 12.54 -14.65
CA ALA A 473 -4.25 11.73 -15.86
C ALA A 473 -5.19 12.38 -16.88
N SER A 474 -5.30 11.81 -18.08
CA SER A 474 -6.25 12.28 -19.11
C SER A 474 -7.71 12.03 -18.71
N THR A 475 -7.97 10.88 -18.08
CA THR A 475 -9.28 10.45 -17.57
C THR A 475 -9.10 9.69 -16.25
N ILE A 476 -10.18 9.49 -15.51
CA ILE A 476 -10.15 8.80 -14.21
C ILE A 476 -9.79 7.31 -14.34
N ASP A 477 -10.04 6.71 -15.49
CA ASP A 477 -9.75 5.33 -15.87
C ASP A 477 -8.47 5.18 -16.70
N SER A 478 -7.68 6.25 -16.87
CA SER A 478 -6.39 6.19 -17.54
C SER A 478 -5.35 5.44 -16.71
N ARG A 479 -4.56 4.59 -17.36
CA ARG A 479 -3.38 3.95 -16.76
C ARG A 479 -2.15 4.84 -16.76
N GLU A 480 -2.13 5.86 -17.62
CA GLU A 480 -1.03 6.82 -17.70
C GLU A 480 -1.23 7.95 -16.67
N VAL A 481 -0.47 7.91 -15.59
CA VAL A 481 -0.54 8.84 -14.47
C VAL A 481 0.72 9.69 -14.40
N HIS A 482 0.52 10.99 -14.16
CA HIS A 482 1.60 11.94 -14.04
C HIS A 482 1.59 12.64 -12.69
N LEU A 483 2.76 12.74 -12.07
CA LEU A 483 3.02 13.61 -10.93
C LEU A 483 4.00 14.69 -11.41
N THR A 484 3.49 15.90 -11.64
CA THR A 484 4.23 16.98 -12.28
C THR A 484 4.32 18.20 -11.37
N ARG A 485 5.48 18.83 -11.31
CA ARG A 485 5.73 20.07 -10.56
C ARG A 485 5.67 21.27 -11.50
N SER A 486 5.12 22.41 -11.01
CA SER A 486 5.13 23.67 -11.73
C SER A 486 6.55 24.11 -12.06
N ALA A 487 6.76 24.57 -13.30
CA ALA A 487 8.09 25.00 -13.77
C ALA A 487 8.60 26.27 -13.06
N LYS A 488 7.70 27.11 -12.54
CA LYS A 488 8.03 28.33 -11.80
C LYS A 488 7.23 28.36 -10.50
N PRO A 489 7.84 28.78 -9.38
CA PRO A 489 7.12 29.06 -8.16
C PRO A 489 6.11 30.21 -8.37
N ASP A 490 5.00 30.13 -7.65
CA ASP A 490 4.03 31.22 -7.50
C ASP A 490 4.32 31.97 -6.19
N HIS A 491 3.50 32.95 -5.84
CA HIS A 491 3.71 33.77 -4.65
C HIS A 491 2.48 33.80 -3.74
N LEU A 492 2.73 33.55 -2.47
CA LEU A 492 1.80 33.82 -1.38
C LEU A 492 1.81 35.29 -1.07
N ARG A 493 0.64 35.95 -1.00
CA ARG A 493 0.49 37.37 -0.65
C ARG A 493 -0.44 37.52 0.56
N ASP A 494 0.03 38.19 1.60
CA ASP A 494 -0.74 38.42 2.83
C ASP A 494 -1.40 37.16 3.37
N GLY A 495 -0.66 36.04 3.41
CA GLY A 495 -1.16 34.74 3.84
C GLY A 495 -2.20 34.10 2.91
N LYS A 496 -2.41 34.59 1.69
CA LYS A 496 -3.49 34.13 0.81
C LYS A 496 -2.95 33.61 -0.51
N PHE A 497 -3.46 32.44 -0.90
CA PHE A 497 -3.17 31.83 -2.19
C PHE A 497 -4.45 31.27 -2.82
N THR A 498 -4.62 31.46 -4.13
CA THR A 498 -5.79 30.93 -4.85
C THR A 498 -5.34 30.04 -6.00
N VAL A 499 -5.95 28.87 -6.11
CA VAL A 499 -5.60 27.88 -7.13
C VAL A 499 -6.84 27.11 -7.56
N LEU A 500 -6.89 26.70 -8.82
CA LEU A 500 -7.88 25.75 -9.32
C LEU A 500 -7.40 24.32 -9.07
N VAL A 501 -8.22 23.53 -8.39
CA VAL A 501 -8.05 22.07 -8.28
C VAL A 501 -9.04 21.40 -9.22
N PRO A 502 -8.60 20.91 -10.38
CA PRO A 502 -9.51 20.29 -11.34
C PRO A 502 -10.21 19.07 -10.73
N HIS A 503 -11.38 18.73 -11.26
CA HIS A 503 -12.01 17.44 -10.99
C HIS A 503 -11.03 16.31 -11.32
N ALA A 504 -11.21 15.15 -10.70
CA ALA A 504 -10.35 13.99 -10.85
C ALA A 504 -8.84 14.38 -10.85
N SER A 505 -8.39 15.05 -9.78
CA SER A 505 -6.97 15.43 -9.63
C SER A 505 -6.52 15.49 -8.16
N GLY A 506 -5.21 15.36 -7.95
CA GLY A 506 -4.56 15.67 -6.68
C GLY A 506 -3.66 16.90 -6.83
N LEU A 507 -3.65 17.76 -5.84
CA LEU A 507 -2.82 18.95 -5.81
C LEU A 507 -2.07 19.04 -4.49
N ARG A 508 -0.74 19.26 -4.56
CA ARG A 508 0.05 19.66 -3.41
C ARG A 508 0.50 21.11 -3.58
N VAL A 509 0.24 21.93 -2.57
CA VAL A 509 0.72 23.31 -2.45
C VAL A 509 1.69 23.36 -1.30
N THR A 510 2.94 23.75 -1.54
CA THR A 510 3.98 23.90 -0.52
C THR A 510 4.41 25.37 -0.44
N VAL A 511 4.35 25.93 0.77
CA VAL A 511 4.69 27.31 1.08
C VAL A 511 5.97 27.35 1.90
N SER A 512 6.92 28.18 1.45
CA SER A 512 8.22 28.42 2.12
C SER A 512 8.19 29.75 2.85
#